data_b39cd0a45771032822172a1bdc110762
#
_entry.id   b39cd0a45771032822172a1bdc110762
#
_cell.length_a   1.000
_cell.length_b   1.000
_cell.length_c   1.000
_cell.angle_alpha   90.00
_cell.angle_beta   90.00
_cell.angle_gamma   90.00
#
_symmetry.space_group_name_H-M   'P 1'
#
loop_
_entity.id
_entity.type
_entity.pdbx_description
1 polymer ?
#
loop_
_entity_poly.entity_id
_entity_poly.type
_entity_poly.pdbx_seq_one_letter_code
_entity_poly.pdbx_strand_id
1 'polypeptide(L)'
;MSSTKSSYYIRFLNLIDALDRMSPEKKLDSIEESLLDKIVLCANAEQSILVGDLISLSELGSQATLHGRLKNLSAMGYVKMVANEDGRKKEVVPTKAALKRYEEISKCLEKAAKAS
;
A
#
# COMPACT_ATOMS: atom_id res chain seq x y z
N MET A 1 -3.15 33.81 8.00
CA MET A 1 -3.28 33.40 7.92
C MET A 1 -3.48 32.60 8.13
N SER A 2 -3.30 32.59 8.53
CA SER A 2 -3.40 31.89 8.81
C SER A 2 -4.00 31.04 8.63
N SER A 3 -4.83 31.36 8.83
CA SER A 3 -5.59 30.37 8.15
C SER A 3 -4.78 29.61 7.19
N THR A 4 -3.79 30.18 6.76
CA THR A 4 -2.88 29.47 5.89
C THR A 4 -2.16 28.38 6.62
N LYS A 5 -2.45 28.21 7.86
CA LYS A 5 -1.90 27.07 8.55
C LYS A 5 -2.39 25.83 7.84
N SER A 6 -1.46 25.02 7.47
CA SER A 6 -1.77 23.75 6.85
C SER A 6 -2.56 22.89 7.82
N SER A 7 -3.58 22.26 7.34
CA SER A 7 -4.26 21.24 8.10
C SER A 7 -3.30 20.10 8.37
N TYR A 8 -3.62 19.26 9.33
CA TYR A 8 -2.81 18.08 9.61
C TYR A 8 -2.67 17.21 8.37
N TYR A 9 -3.73 17.12 7.59
CA TYR A 9 -3.70 16.32 6.38
C TYR A 9 -2.73 16.89 5.34
N ILE A 10 -2.71 18.20 5.18
CA ILE A 10 -1.77 18.82 4.24
C ILE A 10 -0.32 18.62 4.70
N ARG A 11 -0.07 18.73 5.99
CA ARG A 11 1.26 18.43 6.54
C ARG A 11 1.65 17.00 6.24
N PHE A 12 0.71 16.10 6.43
CA PHE A 12 0.91 14.69 6.17
C PHE A 12 1.27 14.45 4.70
N LEU A 13 0.53 15.06 3.77
CA LEU A 13 0.81 14.93 2.34
C LEU A 13 2.21 15.43 2.00
N ASN A 14 2.63 16.55 2.59
CA ASN A 14 3.97 17.09 2.37
C ASN A 14 5.04 16.14 2.89
N LEU A 15 4.82 15.52 4.04
CA LEU A 15 5.77 14.56 4.60
C LEU A 15 5.86 13.29 3.77
N ILE A 16 4.73 12.81 3.26
CA ILE A 16 4.70 11.64 2.38
C ILE A 16 5.47 11.96 1.09
N ASP A 17 5.22 13.14 0.53
CA ASP A 17 5.90 13.54 -0.69
C ASP A 17 7.42 13.59 -0.49
N ALA A 18 7.86 14.13 0.64
CA ALA A 18 9.27 14.19 0.97
C ALA A 18 9.85 12.77 1.14
N LEU A 19 9.10 11.90 1.79
CA LEU A 19 9.52 10.51 2.00
C LEU A 19 9.71 9.81 0.65
N ASP A 20 8.73 9.97 -0.25
CA ASP A 20 8.78 9.33 -1.57
C ASP A 20 9.94 9.86 -2.40
N ARG A 21 10.26 11.16 -2.28
CA ARG A 21 11.39 11.74 -3.02
C ARG A 21 12.74 11.23 -2.53
N MET A 22 12.80 10.79 -1.28
CA MET A 22 14.03 10.25 -0.72
C MET A 22 14.22 8.77 -1.06
N SER A 23 13.18 8.13 -1.53
CA SER A 23 13.24 6.72 -1.88
C SER A 23 13.86 6.55 -3.27
N PRO A 24 14.83 5.65 -3.44
CA PRO A 24 15.36 5.35 -4.76
C PRO A 24 14.42 4.48 -5.58
N GLU A 25 13.38 3.99 -4.97
CA GLU A 25 12.45 3.07 -5.62
C GLU A 25 11.34 3.81 -6.34
N LYS A 26 10.74 3.15 -7.30
CA LYS A 26 9.64 3.72 -8.05
C LYS A 26 8.45 3.96 -7.13
N LYS A 27 7.83 5.12 -7.29
CA LYS A 27 6.63 5.48 -6.54
C LYS A 27 5.46 4.62 -7.00
N LEU A 28 4.62 4.20 -6.07
CA LEU A 28 3.41 3.45 -6.38
C LEU A 28 2.36 4.37 -7.01
N ASP A 29 1.62 3.86 -8.00
CA ASP A 29 0.48 4.62 -8.51
C ASP A 29 -0.74 4.36 -7.59
N SER A 30 -1.85 5.04 -7.87
CA SER A 30 -3.02 4.96 -7.00
C SER A 30 -3.63 3.56 -6.94
N ILE A 31 -3.58 2.82 -8.04
CA ILE A 31 -4.11 1.46 -8.07
C ILE A 31 -3.22 0.55 -7.22
N GLU A 32 -1.91 0.67 -7.37
CA GLU A 32 -0.95 -0.10 -6.58
C GLU A 32 -1.11 0.19 -5.10
N GLU A 33 -1.29 1.47 -4.73
CA GLU A 33 -1.51 1.84 -3.34
C GLU A 33 -2.79 1.23 -2.79
N SER A 34 -3.87 1.27 -3.57
CA SER A 34 -5.14 0.70 -3.13
C SER A 34 -5.06 -0.82 -2.95
N LEU A 35 -4.38 -1.50 -3.87
CA LEU A 35 -4.18 -2.95 -3.75
C LEU A 35 -3.34 -3.28 -2.52
N LEU A 36 -2.26 -2.55 -2.30
CA LEU A 36 -1.38 -2.80 -1.17
C LEU A 36 -2.11 -2.54 0.15
N ASP A 37 -2.91 -1.46 0.22
CA ASP A 37 -3.71 -1.17 1.41
C ASP A 37 -4.65 -2.33 1.73
N LYS A 38 -5.31 -2.88 0.71
CA LYS A 38 -6.23 -4.00 0.91
C LYS A 38 -5.48 -5.22 1.45
N ILE A 39 -4.32 -5.50 0.88
CA ILE A 39 -3.50 -6.64 1.30
C ILE A 39 -3.05 -6.47 2.75
N VAL A 40 -2.57 -5.29 3.10
CA VAL A 40 -2.09 -5.02 4.46
C VAL A 40 -3.23 -5.05 5.47
N LEU A 41 -4.39 -4.50 5.10
CA LEU A 41 -5.56 -4.53 5.98
C LEU A 41 -6.02 -5.96 6.25
N CYS A 42 -6.04 -6.81 5.22
CA CYS A 42 -6.41 -8.21 5.40
C CYS A 42 -5.41 -8.93 6.30
N ALA A 43 -4.12 -8.72 6.07
CA ALA A 43 -3.09 -9.34 6.90
C ALA A 43 -3.21 -8.90 8.36
N ASN A 44 -3.48 -7.62 8.58
CA ASN A 44 -3.62 -7.08 9.92
C ASN A 44 -4.84 -7.66 10.64
N ALA A 45 -5.88 -7.99 9.89
CA ALA A 45 -7.10 -8.61 10.44
C ALA A 45 -7.01 -10.13 10.48
N GLU A 46 -5.85 -10.68 10.15
CA GLU A 46 -5.61 -12.13 10.10
C GLU A 46 -6.57 -12.84 9.14
N GLN A 47 -6.87 -12.17 8.02
CA GLN A 47 -7.71 -12.71 6.97
C GLN A 47 -6.88 -12.98 5.73
N SER A 48 -7.14 -14.10 5.08
CA SER A 48 -6.48 -14.42 3.82
C SER A 48 -7.12 -13.62 2.70
N ILE A 49 -6.29 -13.17 1.75
CA ILE A 49 -6.82 -12.60 0.53
C ILE A 49 -6.09 -13.26 -0.64
N LEU A 50 -6.86 -13.68 -1.63
CA LEU A 50 -6.35 -14.43 -2.76
C LEU A 50 -6.13 -13.51 -3.95
N VAL A 51 -5.27 -13.95 -4.89
CA VAL A 51 -5.06 -13.22 -6.13
C VAL A 51 -6.40 -12.95 -6.82
N GLY A 52 -7.27 -13.98 -6.89
CA GLY A 52 -8.58 -13.83 -7.52
C GLY A 52 -9.44 -12.76 -6.89
N ASP A 53 -9.38 -12.63 -5.56
CA ASP A 53 -10.14 -11.60 -4.85
C ASP A 53 -9.67 -10.21 -5.26
N LEU A 54 -8.37 -10.02 -5.37
CA LEU A 54 -7.80 -8.72 -5.68
C LEU A 54 -8.07 -8.30 -7.12
N ILE A 55 -7.94 -9.21 -8.07
CA ILE A 55 -8.15 -8.86 -9.48
C ILE A 55 -9.63 -8.72 -9.82
N SER A 56 -10.50 -9.06 -8.88
CA SER A 56 -11.96 -8.91 -9.05
C SER A 56 -12.49 -7.58 -8.50
N LEU A 57 -11.63 -6.71 -7.99
CA LEU A 57 -12.02 -5.41 -7.45
C LEU A 57 -12.30 -4.44 -8.60
N SER A 58 -13.45 -4.62 -9.24
CA SER A 58 -13.80 -3.90 -10.48
C SER A 58 -13.83 -2.38 -10.31
N GLU A 59 -14.04 -1.90 -9.10
CA GLU A 59 -14.03 -0.46 -8.83
C GLU A 59 -12.63 0.15 -8.98
N LEU A 60 -11.59 -0.66 -8.94
CA LEU A 60 -10.22 -0.18 -9.08
C LEU A 60 -9.72 -0.24 -10.53
N GLY A 61 -10.27 -1.15 -11.32
CA GLY A 61 -9.83 -1.29 -12.69
C GLY A 61 -10.23 -2.63 -13.29
N SER A 62 -9.84 -2.85 -14.53
CA SER A 62 -10.10 -4.12 -15.20
C SER A 62 -9.26 -5.23 -14.58
N GLN A 63 -9.70 -6.45 -14.78
CA GLN A 63 -8.99 -7.62 -14.25
C GLN A 63 -7.54 -7.64 -14.75
N ALA A 64 -7.32 -7.35 -16.04
CA ALA A 64 -5.97 -7.33 -16.61
C ALA A 64 -5.10 -6.24 -15.99
N THR A 65 -5.67 -5.06 -15.75
CA THR A 65 -4.95 -3.96 -15.11
C THR A 65 -4.55 -4.34 -13.69
N LEU A 66 -5.48 -4.88 -12.92
CA LEU A 66 -5.21 -5.25 -11.54
C LEU A 66 -4.18 -6.36 -11.45
N HIS A 67 -4.25 -7.33 -12.35
CA HIS A 67 -3.27 -8.40 -12.40
C HIS A 67 -1.86 -7.83 -12.66
N GLY A 68 -1.76 -6.91 -13.62
CA GLY A 68 -0.49 -6.26 -13.94
C GLY A 68 0.07 -5.45 -12.77
N ARG A 69 -0.79 -4.72 -12.07
CA ARG A 69 -0.36 -3.93 -10.92
C ARG A 69 0.07 -4.82 -9.76
N LEU A 70 -0.61 -5.94 -9.58
CA LEU A 70 -0.23 -6.90 -8.54
C LEU A 70 1.14 -7.49 -8.84
N LYS A 71 1.43 -7.79 -10.12
CA LYS A 71 2.75 -8.25 -10.52
C LYS A 71 3.82 -7.19 -10.25
N ASN A 72 3.50 -5.92 -10.46
CA ASN A 72 4.42 -4.83 -10.15
C ASN A 72 4.72 -4.77 -8.65
N LEU A 73 3.72 -4.91 -7.80
CA LEU A 73 3.93 -4.94 -6.36
C LEU A 73 4.84 -6.09 -5.94
N SER A 74 4.66 -7.24 -6.57
CA SER A 74 5.52 -8.40 -6.31
C SER A 74 6.96 -8.12 -6.78
N ALA A 75 7.10 -7.55 -7.97
CA ALA A 75 8.42 -7.22 -8.52
C ALA A 75 9.15 -6.18 -7.67
N MET A 76 8.41 -5.26 -7.06
CA MET A 76 8.98 -4.25 -6.18
C MET A 76 9.29 -4.80 -4.78
N GLY A 77 8.90 -6.03 -4.51
CA GLY A 77 9.18 -6.65 -3.22
C GLY A 77 8.20 -6.31 -2.12
N TYR A 78 7.05 -5.75 -2.44
CA TYR A 78 6.06 -5.35 -1.41
C TYR A 78 5.09 -6.47 -1.05
N VAL A 79 4.87 -7.41 -1.96
CA VAL A 79 3.99 -8.55 -1.69
C VAL A 79 4.63 -9.83 -2.19
N LYS A 80 4.17 -10.95 -1.68
CA LYS A 80 4.54 -12.26 -2.21
C LYS A 80 3.30 -13.13 -2.26
N MET A 81 3.31 -14.09 -3.19
CA MET A 81 2.25 -15.06 -3.34
C MET A 81 2.66 -16.35 -2.69
N VAL A 82 1.75 -16.90 -1.89
CA VAL A 82 2.00 -18.14 -1.16
C VAL A 82 0.87 -19.10 -1.51
N ALA A 83 1.22 -20.33 -1.89
CA ALA A 83 0.20 -21.33 -2.16
C ALA A 83 -0.54 -21.63 -0.86
N ASN A 84 -1.88 -21.73 -0.94
CA ASN A 84 -2.63 -22.12 0.24
C ASN A 84 -2.55 -23.62 0.44
N GLU A 85 -3.26 -24.14 1.44
CA GLU A 85 -3.14 -25.53 1.85
C GLU A 85 -3.37 -26.54 0.73
N ASP A 86 -4.29 -26.25 -0.18
CA ASP A 86 -4.56 -27.18 -1.29
C ASP A 86 -3.68 -26.94 -2.51
N GLY A 87 -2.80 -25.93 -2.44
CA GLY A 87 -1.85 -25.64 -3.52
C GLY A 87 -2.44 -25.06 -4.79
N ARG A 88 -3.75 -24.88 -4.86
CA ARG A 88 -4.42 -24.41 -6.06
C ARG A 88 -4.56 -22.91 -6.14
N LYS A 89 -4.75 -22.28 -5.00
CA LYS A 89 -4.99 -20.85 -4.94
C LYS A 89 -3.80 -20.18 -4.30
N LYS A 90 -3.52 -18.97 -4.75
CA LYS A 90 -2.41 -18.21 -4.19
C LYS A 90 -2.93 -17.11 -3.31
N GLU A 91 -2.44 -17.10 -2.09
CA GLU A 91 -2.71 -16.06 -1.12
C GLU A 91 -1.66 -14.97 -1.29
N VAL A 92 -2.08 -13.71 -1.15
CA VAL A 92 -1.16 -12.58 -1.27
C VAL A 92 -0.90 -12.04 0.12
N VAL A 93 0.38 -11.94 0.48
CA VAL A 93 0.77 -11.44 1.80
C VAL A 93 1.76 -10.29 1.65
N PRO A 94 1.74 -9.31 2.58
CA PRO A 94 2.71 -8.23 2.53
C PRO A 94 4.07 -8.70 3.01
N THR A 95 5.12 -8.08 2.52
CA THR A 95 6.48 -8.38 2.92
C THR A 95 6.92 -7.42 4.03
N LYS A 96 8.09 -7.68 4.60
CA LYS A 96 8.67 -6.76 5.57
C LYS A 96 8.90 -5.38 4.96
N ALA A 97 9.23 -5.32 3.66
CA ALA A 97 9.43 -4.04 2.98
C ALA A 97 8.14 -3.23 2.96
N ALA A 98 7.00 -3.88 2.71
CA ALA A 98 5.71 -3.22 2.75
C ALA A 98 5.40 -2.69 4.15
N LEU A 99 5.60 -3.53 5.15
CA LEU A 99 5.31 -3.14 6.54
C LEU A 99 6.21 -2.00 6.98
N LYS A 100 7.46 -1.99 6.53
CA LYS A 100 8.38 -0.88 6.81
C LYS A 100 7.88 0.41 6.18
N ARG A 101 7.39 0.36 4.94
CA ARG A 101 6.80 1.53 4.29
C ARG A 101 5.62 2.06 5.10
N TYR A 102 4.75 1.17 5.56
CA TYR A 102 3.59 1.59 6.35
C TYR A 102 4.01 2.18 7.69
N GLU A 103 5.06 1.65 8.30
CA GLU A 103 5.60 2.23 9.52
C GLU A 103 6.14 3.63 9.27
N GLU A 104 6.85 3.85 8.17
CA GLU A 104 7.36 5.16 7.82
C GLU A 104 6.23 6.16 7.54
N ILE A 105 5.17 5.71 6.85
CA ILE A 105 3.99 6.53 6.62
C ILE A 105 3.30 6.86 7.95
N SER A 106 3.23 5.89 8.85
CA SER A 106 2.66 6.09 10.18
C SER A 106 3.42 7.16 10.96
N LYS A 107 4.75 7.15 10.85
CA LYS A 107 5.57 8.19 11.48
C LYS A 107 5.30 9.57 10.88
N CYS A 108 5.05 9.65 9.58
CA CYS A 108 4.68 10.89 8.94
C CYS A 108 3.35 11.41 9.48
N LEU A 109 2.38 10.51 9.65
CA LEU A 109 1.09 10.86 10.20
C LEU A 109 1.22 11.40 11.63
N GLU A 110 1.96 10.69 12.46
CA GLU A 110 2.19 11.08 13.83
C GLU A 110 2.88 12.44 13.90
N LYS A 111 3.90 12.64 13.09
CA LYS A 111 4.63 13.90 13.04
C LYS A 111 3.74 15.05 12.58
N ALA A 112 2.89 14.80 11.58
CA ALA A 112 1.97 15.82 11.10
C ALA A 112 0.97 16.24 12.19
N ALA A 113 0.46 15.25 12.92
CA ALA A 113 -0.53 15.52 13.98
C ALA A 113 0.08 16.21 15.19
N LYS A 114 1.35 15.95 15.50
CA LYS A 114 2.03 16.55 16.65
C LYS A 114 2.68 17.88 16.37
N ALA A 115 2.93 18.18 15.10
CA ALA A 115 3.58 19.43 14.75
C ALA A 115 2.68 20.62 15.12
N SER A 116 3.22 21.58 15.76
CA SER A 116 2.46 22.75 16.16
C SER A 116 2.93 24.00 15.44
#